data_a63a5bba2b356cc01f18324e487ff3bc
#
_entry.id   a63a5bba2b356cc01f18324e487ff3bc
#
_cell.length_a   1.000
_cell.length_b   1.000
_cell.length_c   1.000
_cell.angle_alpha   90.00
_cell.angle_beta   90.00
_cell.angle_gamma   90.00
#
_symmetry.space_group_name_H-M   'P 1'
#
loop_
_entity.id
_entity.type
_entity.pdbx_description
1 polymer ?
#
loop_
_entity_poly.entity_id
_entity_poly.type
_entity_poly.pdbx_seq_one_letter_code
_entity_poly.pdbx_strand_id
1 'polypeptide(L)'
;MLWRQTPEKLEGRKERGEGKGGRKGGKERGERNEQEQSPEVNPSRELRASSLGRTTAPSAPSAGSDSEPAEWLRCCRRSPGSGADPCRWRRHTARQGHQLWVLVMAVVYQALHRRVSSLVCRLHSTYVRKMRYLNQLKEDDSLCRQAQASGAFYLFHNLSPFLQKVGKKYLVPQLSAAEMKRILEKLPEAEQWLEKSVLIGCSDEHRPHFALDLGALDKSAIESELQGSFTDLRKALFVVDGKDSPLLASAQSLLRWHDSHQYCSKTGQPTQKNPAGSKRVCHASGVTYYPQMSPVVITLVSDRSRCLLARQPSFPQGMFTALSGFCDMGENVEETVRREVAEEVGLEVESLRYSASQHWPFPSSCLMIACHALVGAQRTEISMDTLELEEARWFGLEEIVEGLKREPRSSKQDDGSFLPWFPPKQAIAHQLIREWVQQQSAQTA
;
A
#
# COMPACT_ATOMS: atom_id res chain seq x y z
N MET A 1 6.52 17.33 -10.61
CA MET A 1 6.06 17.45 -9.19
C MET A 1 6.53 16.35 -8.24
N LEU A 2 6.70 15.12 -8.65
CA LEU A 2 7.05 13.96 -7.77
C LEU A 2 8.40 14.06 -7.02
N TRP A 3 9.30 14.94 -7.42
CA TRP A 3 10.65 15.07 -6.86
C TRP A 3 10.90 16.36 -6.08
N ARG A 4 9.94 17.31 -6.09
CA ARG A 4 10.04 18.59 -5.39
C ARG A 4 9.60 18.51 -3.94
N GLN A 5 10.32 17.83 -3.08
CA GLN A 5 10.36 18.15 -1.65
C GLN A 5 11.79 17.95 -1.14
N THR A 6 12.56 19.02 -1.18
CA THR A 6 13.74 19.18 -0.32
C THR A 6 13.25 19.33 1.12
N PRO A 7 13.90 18.70 2.11
CA PRO A 7 13.58 18.98 3.50
C PRO A 7 13.89 20.46 3.77
N GLU A 8 12.90 21.23 4.18
CA GLU A 8 13.11 22.54 4.77
C GLU A 8 14.12 22.42 5.89
N LYS A 9 15.22 23.14 5.76
CA LYS A 9 16.15 23.36 6.85
C LYS A 9 15.41 24.12 7.96
N LEU A 10 15.11 23.42 9.02
CA LEU A 10 14.83 24.02 10.33
C LEU A 10 16.14 24.62 10.83
N GLU A 11 16.45 25.84 10.38
CA GLU A 11 17.47 26.67 11.00
C GLU A 11 16.95 27.14 12.35
N GLY A 12 17.53 26.60 13.40
CA GLY A 12 17.30 27.01 14.77
C GLY A 12 17.57 28.49 14.97
N ARG A 13 16.54 29.23 15.33
CA ARG A 13 16.62 30.59 15.85
C ARG A 13 17.32 30.55 17.21
N LYS A 14 18.61 30.81 17.23
CA LYS A 14 19.34 31.15 18.46
C LYS A 14 18.91 32.55 18.87
N GLU A 15 18.21 32.63 19.98
CA GLU A 15 18.06 33.86 20.75
C GLU A 15 19.43 34.31 21.25
N ARG A 16 19.86 35.49 20.84
CA ARG A 16 20.86 36.27 21.57
C ARG A 16 20.21 37.56 22.04
N GLY A 17 20.16 37.66 23.36
CA GLY A 17 19.79 38.86 24.05
C GLY A 17 20.87 39.91 24.03
N GLU A 18 20.45 41.08 24.49
CA GLU A 18 21.19 42.27 24.94
C GLU A 18 21.58 43.32 23.91
N GLY A 19 21.00 44.47 24.09
CA GLY A 19 21.69 45.70 24.48
C GLY A 19 21.19 46.99 23.85
N LYS A 20 20.39 47.73 24.58
CA LYS A 20 20.36 49.19 24.76
C LYS A 20 20.58 50.17 23.57
N GLY A 21 19.60 51.06 23.43
CA GLY A 21 19.93 52.47 23.29
C GLY A 21 19.28 53.29 22.19
N GLY A 22 18.34 54.17 22.50
CA GLY A 22 18.43 55.56 22.04
C GLY A 22 17.45 56.09 20.95
N ARG A 23 16.31 56.62 21.41
CA ARG A 23 15.72 57.94 21.11
C ARG A 23 15.46 58.44 19.65
N LYS A 24 14.17 58.82 19.51
CA LYS A 24 13.62 60.09 18.96
C LYS A 24 13.11 60.18 17.52
N GLY A 25 11.85 60.64 17.47
CA GLY A 25 11.26 61.53 16.44
C GLY A 25 10.36 60.79 15.44
N GLY A 26 9.10 60.76 15.44
CA GLY A 26 8.14 61.87 15.46
C GLY A 26 7.64 62.20 14.04
N LYS A 27 6.44 61.77 13.69
CA LYS A 27 5.37 62.59 13.13
C LYS A 27 4.22 61.79 12.51
N GLU A 28 3.07 62.26 12.89
CA GLU A 28 1.69 61.90 12.52
C GLU A 28 1.33 62.08 11.03
N ARG A 29 0.21 61.47 10.74
CA ARG A 29 -0.89 61.70 9.75
C ARG A 29 -0.93 60.59 8.69
N GLY A 30 -2.09 60.02 8.37
CA GLY A 30 -3.47 60.40 8.45
C GLY A 30 -4.32 59.19 8.02
N GLU A 31 -5.47 59.15 8.62
CA GLU A 31 -6.59 58.25 8.33
C GLU A 31 -7.05 58.31 6.86
N ARG A 32 -7.39 57.14 6.30
CA ARG A 32 -8.56 57.02 5.41
C ARG A 32 -9.14 55.63 5.49
N ASN A 33 -10.33 55.56 6.07
CA ASN A 33 -11.28 54.46 5.93
C ASN A 33 -11.75 54.37 4.47
N GLU A 34 -11.74 53.18 3.91
CA GLU A 34 -12.70 52.79 2.88
C GLU A 34 -13.20 51.37 3.22
N GLN A 35 -14.50 51.38 3.60
CA GLN A 35 -15.33 50.19 3.71
C GLN A 35 -15.68 49.74 2.29
N GLU A 36 -15.35 48.53 1.89
CA GLU A 36 -16.02 47.87 0.77
C GLU A 36 -16.81 46.68 1.28
N GLN A 37 -18.09 46.74 1.00
CA GLN A 37 -19.17 45.84 1.35
C GLN A 37 -19.08 44.58 0.49
N SER A 38 -19.17 43.41 1.11
CA SER A 38 -19.46 42.13 0.46
C SER A 38 -20.96 42.04 0.11
N PRO A 39 -21.36 41.47 -1.03
CA PRO A 39 -22.77 41.22 -1.32
C PRO A 39 -23.19 39.84 -0.72
N GLU A 40 -24.26 39.92 0.06
CA GLU A 40 -25.07 38.79 0.50
C GLU A 40 -25.64 38.03 -0.70
N VAL A 41 -25.49 36.69 -0.71
CA VAL A 41 -26.23 35.81 -1.61
C VAL A 41 -27.32 35.09 -0.84
N ASN A 42 -28.54 35.38 -1.21
CA ASN A 42 -29.79 34.85 -0.70
C ASN A 42 -30.06 33.42 -1.18
N PRO A 43 -30.44 32.47 -0.33
CA PRO A 43 -30.80 31.12 -0.73
C PRO A 43 -32.30 30.97 -0.86
N SER A 44 -32.84 30.93 -2.07
CA SER A 44 -34.18 30.40 -2.34
C SER A 44 -34.39 30.11 -3.82
N ARG A 45 -34.24 28.91 -4.26
CA ARG A 45 -35.00 28.35 -5.38
C ARG A 45 -35.14 26.84 -5.23
N GLU A 46 -36.29 26.43 -4.77
CA GLU A 46 -36.83 25.07 -4.90
C GLU A 46 -36.90 24.68 -6.37
N LEU A 47 -36.37 23.55 -6.72
CA LEU A 47 -36.67 22.85 -7.97
C LEU A 47 -37.39 21.54 -7.64
N ARG A 48 -38.62 21.50 -8.10
CA ARG A 48 -39.56 20.39 -8.06
C ARG A 48 -38.99 19.12 -8.69
N ALA A 49 -39.06 18.04 -7.97
CA ALA A 49 -38.86 16.68 -8.48
C ALA A 49 -40.05 16.27 -9.34
N SER A 50 -39.80 15.95 -10.59
CA SER A 50 -40.73 15.23 -11.45
C SER A 50 -40.50 13.73 -11.28
N SER A 51 -41.60 13.05 -10.92
CA SER A 51 -41.78 11.62 -10.78
C SER A 51 -41.58 10.89 -12.12
N LEU A 52 -40.72 9.89 -12.16
CA LEU A 52 -40.73 8.86 -13.20
C LEU A 52 -40.50 7.49 -12.61
N GLY A 53 -41.56 6.68 -12.72
CA GLY A 53 -41.58 5.27 -13.08
C GLY A 53 -40.87 4.27 -12.14
N ARG A 54 -41.64 3.65 -11.23
CA ARG A 54 -41.31 2.35 -10.64
C ARG A 54 -41.35 1.28 -11.73
N THR A 55 -40.26 0.65 -12.04
CA THR A 55 -40.22 -0.65 -12.72
C THR A 55 -40.10 -1.75 -11.68
N THR A 56 -41.10 -2.60 -11.68
CA THR A 56 -41.27 -3.79 -10.84
C THR A 56 -40.24 -4.85 -11.21
N ALA A 57 -39.51 -5.39 -10.21
CA ALA A 57 -38.71 -6.60 -10.33
C ALA A 57 -39.60 -7.84 -10.46
N PRO A 58 -39.18 -8.87 -11.22
CA PRO A 58 -39.95 -10.11 -11.33
C PRO A 58 -39.75 -10.98 -10.09
N SER A 59 -40.88 -11.51 -9.60
CA SER A 59 -41.03 -12.46 -8.51
C SER A 59 -40.36 -13.80 -8.84
N ALA A 60 -39.66 -14.37 -7.87
CA ALA A 60 -39.18 -15.76 -7.90
C ALA A 60 -40.35 -16.78 -7.83
N PRO A 61 -40.22 -17.94 -8.47
CA PRO A 61 -41.27 -18.96 -8.43
C PRO A 61 -41.26 -19.71 -7.09
N SER A 62 -42.47 -19.93 -6.58
CA SER A 62 -42.81 -20.74 -5.42
C SER A 62 -42.40 -22.20 -5.61
N ALA A 63 -41.70 -22.76 -4.62
CA ALA A 63 -41.39 -24.17 -4.53
C ALA A 63 -42.69 -24.96 -4.24
N GLY A 64 -42.97 -25.89 -5.13
CA GLY A 64 -44.07 -26.85 -4.98
C GLY A 64 -43.77 -27.88 -3.89
N SER A 65 -44.84 -28.19 -3.15
CA SER A 65 -44.93 -29.27 -2.19
C SER A 65 -44.93 -30.62 -2.91
N ASP A 66 -44.00 -31.50 -2.64
CA ASP A 66 -44.06 -32.91 -2.97
C ASP A 66 -43.96 -33.76 -1.70
N SER A 67 -45.12 -34.32 -1.45
CA SER A 67 -45.57 -35.56 -0.83
C SER A 67 -44.51 -36.57 -0.36
N GLU A 68 -44.64 -36.89 0.95
CA GLU A 68 -44.12 -38.11 1.57
C GLU A 68 -44.61 -39.40 0.91
N PRO A 69 -43.83 -40.50 0.91
CA PRO A 69 -44.38 -41.83 0.80
C PRO A 69 -44.54 -42.44 2.21
N ALA A 70 -45.78 -42.40 2.70
CA ALA A 70 -46.25 -43.23 3.80
C ALA A 70 -46.52 -44.64 3.31
N GLU A 71 -45.60 -45.55 3.51
CA GLU A 71 -45.87 -46.99 3.35
C GLU A 71 -44.86 -47.86 4.13
N TRP A 72 -44.97 -47.90 5.45
CA TRP A 72 -44.38 -48.98 6.30
C TRP A 72 -45.05 -49.09 7.68
N LEU A 73 -46.35 -48.91 7.75
CA LEU A 73 -47.16 -49.22 8.97
C LEU A 73 -48.44 -49.99 8.65
N ARG A 74 -48.28 -51.20 8.13
CA ARG A 74 -49.38 -52.20 8.16
C ARG A 74 -48.80 -53.61 8.22
N CYS A 75 -48.49 -54.04 9.41
CA CYS A 75 -48.54 -55.47 9.76
C CYS A 75 -48.31 -55.63 11.26
N CYS A 76 -49.42 -55.73 12.01
CA CYS A 76 -49.54 -56.44 13.28
C CYS A 76 -50.88 -56.09 13.94
N ARG A 77 -51.96 -56.69 13.41
CA ARG A 77 -53.21 -56.94 14.19
C ARG A 77 -53.59 -58.36 14.00
N ARG A 78 -53.56 -59.20 15.10
CA ARG A 78 -54.22 -60.39 15.54
C ARG A 78 -53.25 -61.25 16.34
N SER A 79 -53.53 -61.78 17.50
CA SER A 79 -54.58 -62.01 18.45
C SER A 79 -53.98 -62.48 19.77
N PRO A 80 -54.65 -62.51 20.95
CA PRO A 80 -54.11 -62.73 22.25
C PRO A 80 -53.94 -64.16 22.61
N GLY A 81 -52.86 -64.55 23.26
CA GLY A 81 -52.68 -65.89 23.84
C GLY A 81 -51.31 -66.15 24.41
N SER A 82 -51.26 -66.23 25.79
CA SER A 82 -50.24 -66.91 26.63
C SER A 82 -48.81 -66.28 26.72
N GLY A 83 -48.57 -65.63 27.81
CA GLY A 83 -47.48 -65.64 28.75
C GLY A 83 -46.05 -65.89 28.26
N ALA A 84 -45.40 -64.82 27.93
CA ALA A 84 -43.94 -64.52 28.15
C ALA A 84 -43.64 -63.38 27.21
N ASP A 85 -43.20 -62.25 27.76
CA ASP A 85 -42.94 -61.03 27.00
C ASP A 85 -41.55 -61.09 26.36
N PRO A 86 -41.39 -61.42 25.06
CA PRO A 86 -40.13 -61.40 24.31
C PRO A 86 -39.70 -59.97 23.92
N CYS A 87 -40.55 -58.95 24.17
CA CYS A 87 -40.28 -57.59 23.76
C CYS A 87 -39.31 -56.83 24.70
N ARG A 88 -39.10 -57.35 25.91
CA ARG A 88 -38.19 -56.62 26.86
C ARG A 88 -36.73 -56.82 26.50
N TRP A 89 -36.33 -57.94 25.92
CA TRP A 89 -34.96 -58.22 25.47
C TRP A 89 -34.65 -57.49 24.16
N ARG A 90 -35.59 -57.41 23.25
CA ARG A 90 -35.36 -56.71 21.97
C ARG A 90 -35.26 -55.17 22.12
N ARG A 91 -35.89 -54.58 23.12
CA ARG A 91 -35.78 -53.12 23.36
C ARG A 91 -34.46 -52.74 23.99
N HIS A 92 -33.80 -53.60 24.77
CA HIS A 92 -32.50 -53.32 25.34
C HIS A 92 -31.37 -53.42 24.28
N THR A 93 -31.43 -54.46 23.42
CA THR A 93 -30.41 -54.62 22.34
C THR A 93 -30.58 -53.58 21.24
N ALA A 94 -31.85 -53.15 20.91
CA ALA A 94 -32.07 -52.09 19.96
C ALA A 94 -31.61 -50.70 20.45
N ARG A 95 -31.76 -50.40 21.75
CA ARG A 95 -31.24 -49.15 22.33
C ARG A 95 -29.69 -49.14 22.40
N GLN A 96 -29.06 -50.25 22.73
CA GLN A 96 -27.60 -50.35 22.70
C GLN A 96 -27.03 -50.29 21.28
N GLY A 97 -27.72 -50.92 20.30
CA GLY A 97 -27.38 -50.84 18.89
C GLY A 97 -27.51 -49.39 18.35
N HIS A 98 -28.56 -48.69 18.74
CA HIS A 98 -28.76 -47.29 18.32
C HIS A 98 -27.74 -46.35 18.92
N GLN A 99 -27.40 -46.52 20.22
CA GLN A 99 -26.32 -45.72 20.85
C GLN A 99 -24.95 -46.00 20.23
N LEU A 100 -24.63 -47.26 19.93
CA LEU A 100 -23.39 -47.63 19.26
C LEU A 100 -23.33 -47.08 17.84
N TRP A 101 -24.48 -47.10 17.11
CA TRP A 101 -24.55 -46.49 15.76
C TRP A 101 -24.36 -44.97 15.79
N VAL A 102 -24.95 -44.26 16.75
CA VAL A 102 -24.79 -42.81 16.91
C VAL A 102 -23.32 -42.47 17.24
N LEU A 103 -22.67 -43.26 18.11
CA LEU A 103 -21.26 -43.11 18.42
C LEU A 103 -20.35 -43.40 17.22
N VAL A 104 -20.60 -44.46 16.47
CA VAL A 104 -19.89 -44.78 15.24
C VAL A 104 -20.06 -43.69 14.19
N MET A 105 -21.28 -43.21 13.99
CA MET A 105 -21.56 -42.10 13.06
C MET A 105 -20.89 -40.78 13.49
N ALA A 106 -20.86 -40.48 14.80
CA ALA A 106 -20.15 -39.33 15.32
C ALA A 106 -18.63 -39.43 15.10
N VAL A 107 -18.03 -40.61 15.33
CA VAL A 107 -16.61 -40.83 15.07
C VAL A 107 -16.28 -40.77 13.58
N VAL A 108 -17.13 -41.37 12.74
CA VAL A 108 -17.00 -41.30 11.26
C VAL A 108 -17.15 -39.87 10.76
N TYR A 109 -18.15 -39.14 11.29
CA TYR A 109 -18.34 -37.72 10.97
C TYR A 109 -17.14 -36.87 11.37
N GLN A 110 -16.60 -37.07 12.60
CA GLN A 110 -15.39 -36.36 13.05
C GLN A 110 -14.17 -36.74 12.21
N ALA A 111 -14.02 -38.02 11.85
CA ALA A 111 -12.91 -38.48 11.00
C ALA A 111 -13.03 -37.94 9.57
N LEU A 112 -14.25 -37.93 9.01
CA LEU A 112 -14.54 -37.32 7.70
C LEU A 112 -14.33 -35.80 7.75
N HIS A 113 -14.81 -35.13 8.79
CA HIS A 113 -14.63 -33.69 8.96
C HIS A 113 -13.14 -33.31 9.10
N ARG A 114 -12.35 -34.09 9.84
CA ARG A 114 -10.89 -33.93 9.92
C ARG A 114 -10.19 -34.20 8.58
N ARG A 115 -10.63 -35.22 7.83
CA ARG A 115 -10.08 -35.51 6.49
C ARG A 115 -10.47 -34.46 5.47
N VAL A 116 -11.71 -33.98 5.47
CA VAL A 116 -12.19 -32.90 4.59
C VAL A 116 -11.47 -31.59 4.94
N SER A 117 -11.35 -31.25 6.22
CA SER A 117 -10.58 -30.07 6.65
C SER A 117 -9.10 -30.18 6.25
N SER A 118 -8.49 -31.35 6.37
CA SER A 118 -7.12 -31.62 5.92
C SER A 118 -6.98 -31.55 4.39
N LEU A 119 -7.98 -32.04 3.64
CA LEU A 119 -7.99 -31.94 2.17
C LEU A 119 -8.21 -30.51 1.69
N VAL A 120 -9.13 -29.79 2.30
CA VAL A 120 -9.37 -28.36 2.01
C VAL A 120 -8.12 -27.54 2.33
N CYS A 121 -7.39 -27.89 3.40
CA CYS A 121 -6.11 -27.24 3.73
C CYS A 121 -4.99 -27.55 2.71
N ARG A 122 -5.06 -28.69 2.02
CA ARG A 122 -4.10 -29.06 0.96
C ARG A 122 -4.43 -28.43 -0.40
N LEU A 123 -5.68 -28.00 -0.62
CA LEU A 123 -6.13 -27.43 -1.88
C LEU A 123 -5.78 -25.92 -2.04
N HIS A 124 -5.39 -25.23 -0.97
CA HIS A 124 -4.99 -23.83 -1.08
C HIS A 124 -3.48 -23.70 -1.20
N SER A 125 -3.02 -22.93 -2.18
CA SER A 125 -1.62 -22.56 -2.31
C SER A 125 -1.13 -21.85 -1.04
N THR A 126 0.17 -21.91 -0.77
CA THR A 126 0.80 -21.20 0.36
C THR A 126 0.46 -19.71 0.32
N TYR A 127 0.45 -19.13 -0.88
CA TYR A 127 0.07 -17.74 -1.09
C TYR A 127 -1.37 -17.44 -0.63
N VAL A 128 -2.37 -18.26 -0.99
CA VAL A 128 -3.78 -18.05 -0.59
C VAL A 128 -3.93 -18.13 0.92
N ARG A 129 -3.27 -19.08 1.58
CA ARG A 129 -3.30 -19.21 3.05
C ARG A 129 -2.69 -17.99 3.73
N LYS A 130 -1.55 -17.54 3.23
CA LYS A 130 -0.85 -16.33 3.69
C LYS A 130 -1.75 -15.08 3.57
N MET A 131 -2.38 -14.87 2.43
CA MET A 131 -3.26 -13.71 2.22
C MET A 131 -4.50 -13.73 3.10
N ARG A 132 -5.11 -14.91 3.30
CA ARG A 132 -6.24 -15.07 4.21
C ARG A 132 -5.86 -14.81 5.66
N TYR A 133 -4.70 -15.30 6.09
CA TYR A 133 -4.18 -15.03 7.44
C TYR A 133 -3.92 -13.53 7.66
N LEU A 134 -3.28 -12.85 6.70
CA LEU A 134 -3.09 -11.40 6.77
C LEU A 134 -4.41 -10.65 6.85
N ASN A 135 -5.42 -11.08 6.10
CA ASN A 135 -6.74 -10.47 6.18
C ASN A 135 -7.39 -10.67 7.56
N GLN A 136 -7.29 -11.87 8.14
CA GLN A 136 -7.78 -12.15 9.50
C GLN A 136 -7.09 -11.24 10.53
N LEU A 137 -5.77 -11.03 10.45
CA LEU A 137 -5.04 -10.13 11.35
C LEU A 137 -5.49 -8.67 11.23
N LYS A 138 -5.98 -8.24 10.07
CA LYS A 138 -6.50 -6.88 9.85
C LYS A 138 -7.90 -6.67 10.41
N GLU A 139 -8.71 -7.73 10.46
CA GLU A 139 -10.12 -7.65 10.85
C GLU A 139 -10.35 -8.07 12.31
N ASP A 140 -9.55 -9.01 12.85
CA ASP A 140 -9.64 -9.50 14.23
C ASP A 140 -8.56 -8.86 15.11
N ASP A 141 -8.96 -7.86 15.87
CA ASP A 141 -8.08 -7.12 16.77
C ASP A 141 -7.46 -8.01 17.86
N SER A 142 -8.19 -9.02 18.37
CA SER A 142 -7.70 -9.94 19.38
C SER A 142 -6.63 -10.86 18.80
N LEU A 143 -6.89 -11.42 17.63
CA LEU A 143 -5.92 -12.26 16.91
C LEU A 143 -4.65 -11.46 16.58
N CYS A 144 -4.80 -10.21 16.15
CA CYS A 144 -3.65 -9.35 15.84
C CYS A 144 -2.77 -9.08 17.05
N ARG A 145 -3.36 -8.76 18.23
CA ARG A 145 -2.61 -8.56 19.48
C ARG A 145 -1.89 -9.84 19.91
N GLN A 146 -2.54 -11.00 19.81
CA GLN A 146 -1.87 -12.28 20.09
C GLN A 146 -0.70 -12.54 19.13
N ALA A 147 -0.88 -12.22 17.86
CA ALA A 147 0.14 -12.41 16.83
C ALA A 147 1.36 -11.48 17.03
N GLN A 148 1.21 -10.31 17.65
CA GLN A 148 2.33 -9.44 18.01
C GLN A 148 3.34 -10.15 18.94
N ALA A 149 2.89 -11.02 19.83
CA ALA A 149 3.78 -11.75 20.75
C ALA A 149 4.76 -12.70 20.02
N SER A 150 4.41 -13.20 18.83
CA SER A 150 5.24 -14.09 18.00
C SER A 150 5.78 -13.41 16.74
N GLY A 151 5.49 -12.12 16.56
CA GLY A 151 5.84 -11.35 15.38
C GLY A 151 7.33 -11.07 15.21
N ALA A 152 7.66 -10.58 14.03
CA ALA A 152 8.95 -9.97 13.72
C ALA A 152 8.76 -8.46 13.56
N PHE A 153 9.65 -7.69 14.17
CA PHE A 153 9.58 -6.22 14.18
C PHE A 153 10.70 -5.62 13.37
N TYR A 154 10.33 -4.67 12.51
CA TYR A 154 11.21 -3.83 11.71
C TYR A 154 11.24 -2.43 12.33
N LEU A 155 12.42 -1.95 12.65
CA LEU A 155 12.59 -0.67 13.35
C LEU A 155 12.75 0.49 12.39
N PHE A 156 12.13 1.60 12.77
CA PHE A 156 12.28 2.91 12.15
C PHE A 156 12.60 3.96 13.21
N HIS A 157 13.25 5.02 12.80
CA HIS A 157 13.45 6.22 13.60
C HIS A 157 13.21 7.44 12.71
N ASN A 158 12.16 8.19 13.00
CA ASN A 158 11.69 9.29 12.14
C ASN A 158 11.59 8.84 10.67
N LEU A 159 10.85 7.74 10.44
CA LEU A 159 10.61 7.14 9.13
C LEU A 159 11.85 6.59 8.41
N SER A 160 13.02 6.57 9.05
CA SER A 160 14.24 5.96 8.52
C SER A 160 14.37 4.52 9.01
N PRO A 161 14.47 3.50 8.14
CA PRO A 161 14.61 2.11 8.55
C PRO A 161 15.96 1.82 9.17
N PHE A 162 15.98 0.90 10.14
CA PHE A 162 17.18 0.39 10.76
C PHE A 162 17.85 -0.67 9.89
N LEU A 163 19.14 -0.49 9.61
CA LEU A 163 19.95 -1.42 8.82
C LEU A 163 21.21 -1.83 9.58
N GLN A 164 21.62 -3.09 9.37
CA GLN A 164 22.91 -3.59 9.82
C GLN A 164 23.82 -3.86 8.62
N LYS A 165 25.08 -3.42 8.72
CA LYS A 165 26.09 -3.69 7.71
C LYS A 165 26.87 -4.95 8.07
N VAL A 166 26.76 -5.97 7.23
CA VAL A 166 27.49 -7.23 7.38
C VAL A 166 28.40 -7.43 6.17
N GLY A 167 29.66 -7.13 6.34
CA GLY A 167 30.64 -7.08 5.26
C GLY A 167 30.30 -6.00 4.23
N LYS A 168 30.01 -6.42 2.98
CA LYS A 168 29.59 -5.50 1.89
C LYS A 168 28.06 -5.39 1.74
N LYS A 169 27.28 -6.14 2.52
CA LYS A 169 25.81 -6.19 2.40
C LYS A 169 25.16 -5.41 3.53
N TYR A 170 23.97 -4.89 3.26
CA TYR A 170 23.07 -4.33 4.26
C TYR A 170 21.91 -5.31 4.48
N LEU A 171 21.64 -5.60 5.74
CA LEU A 171 20.54 -6.45 6.18
C LEU A 171 19.50 -5.61 6.92
N VAL A 172 18.25 -6.03 6.84
CA VAL A 172 17.15 -5.48 7.63
C VAL A 172 16.90 -6.43 8.80
N PRO A 173 17.31 -6.09 10.03
CA PRO A 173 17.09 -6.96 11.18
C PRO A 173 15.61 -7.14 11.47
N GLN A 174 15.24 -8.39 11.80
CA GLN A 174 13.90 -8.77 12.23
C GLN A 174 13.96 -9.10 13.72
N LEU A 175 13.56 -8.19 14.56
CA LEU A 175 13.58 -8.37 16.00
C LEU A 175 12.35 -9.14 16.48
N SER A 176 12.53 -10.06 17.41
CA SER A 176 11.44 -10.74 18.10
C SER A 176 10.75 -9.79 19.10
N ALA A 177 9.52 -10.12 19.51
CA ALA A 177 8.82 -9.38 20.55
C ALA A 177 9.60 -9.32 21.89
N ALA A 178 10.38 -10.37 22.21
CA ALA A 178 11.22 -10.40 23.41
C ALA A 178 12.41 -9.41 23.31
N GLU A 179 13.06 -9.33 22.13
CA GLU A 179 14.13 -8.34 21.88
C GLU A 179 13.56 -6.92 21.90
N MET A 180 12.40 -6.71 21.29
CA MET A 180 11.69 -5.43 21.34
C MET A 180 11.38 -5.02 22.77
N LYS A 181 10.81 -5.93 23.58
CA LYS A 181 10.50 -5.66 24.97
C LYS A 181 11.75 -5.25 25.75
N ARG A 182 12.87 -5.93 25.59
CA ARG A 182 14.15 -5.59 26.24
C ARG A 182 14.66 -4.19 25.88
N ILE A 183 14.49 -3.76 24.59
CA ILE A 183 14.86 -2.40 24.16
C ILE A 183 13.90 -1.38 24.80
N LEU A 184 12.61 -1.69 24.85
CA LEU A 184 11.56 -0.81 25.32
C LEU A 184 11.46 -0.77 26.87
N GLU A 185 11.93 -1.81 27.61
CA GLU A 185 11.94 -1.83 29.09
C GLU A 185 12.74 -0.69 29.71
N LYS A 186 13.65 -0.10 28.95
CA LYS A 186 14.39 1.11 29.37
C LYS A 186 13.53 2.39 29.32
N LEU A 187 12.26 2.28 28.92
CA LEU A 187 11.36 3.39 28.66
C LEU A 187 10.12 3.30 29.55
N PRO A 188 9.56 4.44 29.96
CA PRO A 188 8.23 4.46 30.55
C PRO A 188 7.22 3.93 29.50
N GLU A 189 6.24 3.14 29.95
CA GLU A 189 5.13 2.66 29.11
C GLU A 189 5.51 1.66 27.99
N ALA A 190 6.44 0.76 28.27
CA ALA A 190 6.95 -0.23 27.29
C ALA A 190 5.84 -0.99 26.52
N GLU A 191 4.72 -1.32 27.16
CA GLU A 191 3.60 -2.04 26.52
C GLU A 191 2.86 -1.21 25.49
N GLN A 192 2.73 0.10 25.68
CA GLN A 192 2.07 0.99 24.72
C GLN A 192 2.85 1.15 23.41
N TRP A 193 4.17 0.91 23.42
CA TRP A 193 4.97 0.99 22.20
C TRP A 193 4.61 -0.10 21.19
N LEU A 194 4.36 -1.33 21.64
CA LEU A 194 3.94 -2.41 20.74
C LEU A 194 2.60 -2.08 20.08
N GLU A 195 1.70 -1.40 20.76
CA GLU A 195 0.43 -0.94 20.19
C GLU A 195 0.61 0.10 19.08
N LYS A 196 1.73 0.84 19.07
CA LYS A 196 2.05 1.80 18.00
C LYS A 196 2.52 1.10 16.71
N SER A 197 2.89 -0.18 16.77
CA SER A 197 3.34 -0.93 15.60
C SER A 197 2.23 -1.07 14.54
N VAL A 198 2.64 -1.30 13.29
CA VAL A 198 1.74 -1.52 12.14
C VAL A 198 2.08 -2.84 11.46
N LEU A 199 1.07 -3.62 11.09
CA LEU A 199 1.24 -4.87 10.34
C LEU A 199 1.63 -4.57 8.89
N ILE A 200 2.78 -5.07 8.44
CA ILE A 200 3.30 -4.85 7.08
C ILE A 200 3.32 -6.11 6.21
N GLY A 201 3.09 -7.29 6.80
CA GLY A 201 3.09 -8.54 6.07
C GLY A 201 3.21 -9.76 6.97
N CYS A 202 3.54 -10.90 6.39
CA CYS A 202 3.97 -12.08 7.12
C CYS A 202 4.89 -12.96 6.25
N SER A 203 5.69 -13.84 6.90
CA SER A 203 6.47 -14.86 6.21
C SER A 203 5.57 -15.96 5.62
N ASP A 204 6.15 -16.89 4.86
CA ASP A 204 5.43 -18.03 4.31
C ASP A 204 5.01 -19.03 5.40
N GLU A 205 5.70 -19.04 6.54
CA GLU A 205 5.38 -19.79 7.74
C GLU A 205 4.36 -19.09 8.65
N HIS A 206 3.69 -18.03 8.15
CA HIS A 206 2.68 -17.24 8.88
C HIS A 206 3.22 -16.49 10.10
N ARG A 207 4.53 -16.17 10.14
CA ARG A 207 5.06 -15.24 11.14
C ARG A 207 4.72 -13.80 10.73
N PRO A 208 3.92 -13.04 11.51
CA PRO A 208 3.53 -11.68 11.15
C PRO A 208 4.71 -10.72 11.27
N HIS A 209 4.77 -9.75 10.36
CA HIS A 209 5.77 -8.70 10.31
C HIS A 209 5.13 -7.37 10.68
N PHE A 210 5.70 -6.71 11.66
CA PHE A 210 5.27 -5.40 12.15
C PHE A 210 6.39 -4.38 11.95
N ALA A 211 6.02 -3.13 11.72
CA ALA A 211 6.96 -2.01 11.74
C ALA A 211 6.66 -1.10 12.94
N LEU A 212 7.70 -0.55 13.55
CA LEU A 212 7.59 0.36 14.69
C LEU A 212 8.56 1.52 14.51
N ASP A 213 8.07 2.75 14.63
CA ASP A 213 8.89 3.97 14.64
C ASP A 213 9.24 4.36 16.08
N LEU A 214 10.51 4.48 16.35
CA LEU A 214 11.09 4.82 17.66
C LEU A 214 11.59 6.28 17.69
N GLY A 215 11.03 7.16 16.86
CA GLY A 215 11.51 8.54 16.72
C GLY A 215 11.53 9.40 17.98
N ALA A 216 10.80 8.99 19.04
CA ALA A 216 10.82 9.65 20.34
C ALA A 216 12.03 9.24 21.23
N LEU A 217 12.84 8.27 20.79
CA LEU A 217 13.96 7.72 21.55
C LEU A 217 15.31 8.27 21.07
N ASP A 218 16.34 8.10 21.90
CA ASP A 218 17.71 8.43 21.49
C ASP A 218 18.18 7.46 20.40
N LYS A 219 18.33 8.01 19.21
CA LYS A 219 18.83 7.32 18.01
C LYS A 219 20.18 6.64 18.27
N SER A 220 21.12 7.36 18.87
CA SER A 220 22.48 6.90 19.08
C SER A 220 22.58 5.71 20.04
N ALA A 221 21.75 5.71 21.06
CA ALA A 221 21.63 4.59 22.01
C ALA A 221 21.16 3.32 21.32
N ILE A 222 20.10 3.42 20.48
CA ILE A 222 19.56 2.28 19.74
C ILE A 222 20.57 1.76 18.71
N GLU A 223 21.22 2.64 17.95
CA GLU A 223 22.21 2.28 16.94
C GLU A 223 23.41 1.55 17.58
N SER A 224 23.86 2.01 18.74
CA SER A 224 24.95 1.39 19.51
C SER A 224 24.55 0.01 20.05
N GLU A 225 23.35 -0.11 20.64
CA GLU A 225 22.88 -1.36 21.21
C GLU A 225 22.68 -2.45 20.16
N LEU A 226 22.10 -2.08 19.02
CA LEU A 226 21.77 -3.00 17.94
C LEU A 226 22.86 -3.14 16.88
N GLN A 227 24.00 -2.44 17.02
CA GLN A 227 25.13 -2.49 16.08
C GLN A 227 24.72 -2.24 14.63
N GLY A 228 24.00 -1.13 14.39
CA GLY A 228 23.51 -0.76 13.06
C GLY A 228 23.29 0.74 12.93
N SER A 229 22.54 1.15 11.91
CA SER A 229 22.22 2.56 11.69
C SER A 229 20.86 2.77 11.05
N PHE A 230 20.19 3.86 11.42
CA PHE A 230 19.00 4.33 10.73
C PHE A 230 19.41 5.08 9.46
N THR A 231 18.89 4.61 8.33
CA THR A 231 19.29 5.08 7.00
C THR A 231 18.08 5.66 6.28
N ASP A 232 18.27 6.76 5.53
CA ASP A 232 17.21 7.27 4.65
C ASP A 232 16.64 6.18 3.74
N LEU A 233 15.30 6.13 3.60
CA LEU A 233 14.66 5.04 2.88
C LEU A 233 15.08 4.98 1.40
N ARG A 234 15.31 6.13 0.72
CA ARG A 234 15.77 6.12 -0.69
C ARG A 234 17.11 5.40 -0.83
N LYS A 235 18.02 5.63 0.11
CA LYS A 235 19.31 4.93 0.14
C LYS A 235 19.12 3.46 0.51
N ALA A 236 18.27 3.17 1.50
CA ALA A 236 17.97 1.82 1.94
C ALA A 236 17.46 0.93 0.80
N LEU A 237 16.52 1.41 -0.01
CA LEU A 237 15.92 0.66 -1.12
C LEU A 237 16.94 0.23 -2.20
N PHE A 238 18.08 0.90 -2.29
CA PHE A 238 19.14 0.54 -3.26
C PHE A 238 20.20 -0.40 -2.71
N VAL A 239 20.28 -0.55 -1.40
CA VAL A 239 21.36 -1.34 -0.76
C VAL A 239 20.87 -2.63 -0.09
N VAL A 240 19.55 -2.73 0.17
CA VAL A 240 18.94 -3.94 0.75
C VAL A 240 18.53 -4.95 -0.32
N ASP A 241 18.28 -6.19 0.10
CA ASP A 241 17.74 -7.22 -0.79
C ASP A 241 16.36 -6.82 -1.34
N GLY A 242 16.09 -7.16 -2.60
CA GLY A 242 14.80 -6.90 -3.25
C GLY A 242 13.57 -7.48 -2.55
N LYS A 243 13.76 -8.44 -1.62
CA LYS A 243 12.68 -8.98 -0.78
C LYS A 243 12.26 -8.00 0.32
N ASP A 244 13.20 -7.24 0.87
CA ASP A 244 12.98 -6.34 2.00
C ASP A 244 12.50 -4.96 1.54
N SER A 245 12.88 -4.53 0.33
CA SER A 245 12.50 -3.22 -0.21
C SER A 245 10.99 -2.94 -0.18
N PRO A 246 10.10 -3.85 -0.65
CA PRO A 246 8.65 -3.63 -0.57
C PRO A 246 8.11 -3.55 0.86
N LEU A 247 8.69 -4.31 1.79
CA LEU A 247 8.29 -4.27 3.21
C LEU A 247 8.66 -2.94 3.85
N LEU A 248 9.88 -2.45 3.61
CA LEU A 248 10.32 -1.14 4.11
C LEU A 248 9.51 0.01 3.51
N ALA A 249 9.21 -0.05 2.22
CA ALA A 249 8.37 0.95 1.55
C ALA A 249 6.95 0.99 2.14
N SER A 250 6.32 -0.18 2.32
CA SER A 250 5.00 -0.29 2.95
C SER A 250 5.02 0.19 4.40
N ALA A 251 6.06 -0.18 5.15
CA ALA A 251 6.23 0.23 6.54
C ALA A 251 6.29 1.75 6.69
N GLN A 252 7.19 2.40 5.95
CA GLN A 252 7.31 3.86 6.00
C GLN A 252 6.00 4.55 5.63
N SER A 253 5.33 4.07 4.58
CA SER A 253 4.06 4.67 4.13
C SER A 253 2.97 4.56 5.18
N LEU A 254 2.83 3.40 5.83
CA LEU A 254 1.85 3.20 6.91
C LEU A 254 2.20 4.03 8.14
N LEU A 255 3.45 4.03 8.59
CA LEU A 255 3.90 4.83 9.73
C LEU A 255 3.64 6.32 9.50
N ARG A 256 4.01 6.85 8.32
CA ARG A 256 3.75 8.25 7.93
C ARG A 256 2.25 8.55 7.88
N TRP A 257 1.45 7.64 7.32
CA TRP A 257 0.01 7.83 7.24
C TRP A 257 -0.62 7.90 8.62
N HIS A 258 -0.21 7.05 9.57
CA HIS A 258 -0.69 7.09 10.95
C HIS A 258 -0.29 8.37 11.67
N ASP A 259 0.89 8.90 11.41
CA ASP A 259 1.36 10.17 11.97
C ASP A 259 0.52 11.35 11.46
N SER A 260 0.22 11.40 10.17
CA SER A 260 -0.55 12.48 9.54
C SER A 260 -2.07 12.41 9.77
N HIS A 261 -2.63 11.29 10.26
CA HIS A 261 -4.07 11.09 10.42
C HIS A 261 -4.53 10.94 11.87
N GLN A 262 -3.80 11.53 12.81
CA GLN A 262 -4.10 11.45 14.24
C GLN A 262 -5.42 12.12 14.61
N TYR A 263 -5.92 13.04 13.81
CA TYR A 263 -7.16 13.79 14.04
C TYR A 263 -8.15 13.62 12.89
N CYS A 264 -9.44 13.65 13.25
CA CYS A 264 -10.53 13.55 12.31
C CYS A 264 -10.71 14.85 11.52
N SER A 265 -10.69 14.80 10.19
CA SER A 265 -10.88 15.98 9.33
C SER A 265 -12.27 16.61 9.47
N LYS A 266 -13.29 15.84 9.90
CA LYS A 266 -14.66 16.33 10.09
C LYS A 266 -14.87 17.05 11.43
N THR A 267 -14.21 16.59 12.52
CA THR A 267 -14.53 17.04 13.89
C THR A 267 -13.34 17.60 14.65
N GLY A 268 -12.12 17.45 14.13
CA GLY A 268 -10.90 17.78 14.88
C GLY A 268 -10.58 16.85 16.06
N GLN A 269 -11.46 15.86 16.35
CA GLN A 269 -11.25 14.92 17.47
C GLN A 269 -10.22 13.84 17.11
N PRO A 270 -9.53 13.27 18.12
CA PRO A 270 -8.56 12.21 17.91
C PRO A 270 -9.16 10.99 17.19
N THR A 271 -8.39 10.37 16.35
CA THR A 271 -8.69 9.08 15.74
C THR A 271 -7.94 7.96 16.44
N GLN A 272 -8.51 6.77 16.51
CA GLN A 272 -7.88 5.61 17.11
C GLN A 272 -7.47 4.59 16.05
N LYS A 273 -6.20 4.17 16.09
CA LYS A 273 -5.64 3.12 15.24
C LYS A 273 -6.12 1.75 15.73
N ASN A 274 -6.50 0.83 14.82
CA ASN A 274 -6.69 -0.57 15.19
C ASN A 274 -5.33 -1.29 15.38
N PRO A 275 -5.26 -2.46 16.06
CA PRO A 275 -4.00 -3.16 16.35
C PRO A 275 -3.14 -3.45 15.12
N ALA A 276 -3.76 -3.82 13.99
CA ALA A 276 -3.04 -4.07 12.75
C ALA A 276 -2.53 -2.78 12.07
N GLY A 277 -3.04 -1.61 12.44
CA GLY A 277 -2.74 -0.37 11.71
C GLY A 277 -3.35 -0.34 10.30
N SER A 278 -4.39 -1.12 10.04
CA SER A 278 -5.08 -1.14 8.74
C SER A 278 -6.11 -0.03 8.58
N LYS A 279 -6.51 0.61 9.67
CA LYS A 279 -7.50 1.70 9.70
C LYS A 279 -7.35 2.56 10.95
N ARG A 280 -7.96 3.74 10.92
CA ARG A 280 -8.19 4.60 12.10
C ARG A 280 -9.67 4.95 12.17
N VAL A 281 -10.22 5.04 13.36
CA VAL A 281 -11.64 5.36 13.62
C VAL A 281 -11.74 6.60 14.49
N CYS A 282 -12.59 7.54 14.09
CA CYS A 282 -13.01 8.64 14.94
C CYS A 282 -14.31 8.26 15.64
N HIS A 283 -14.26 7.98 16.95
CA HIS A 283 -15.44 7.58 17.73
C HIS A 283 -16.49 8.70 17.82
N ALA A 284 -16.08 9.96 17.79
CA ALA A 284 -17.00 11.09 17.86
C ALA A 284 -17.86 11.28 16.60
N SER A 285 -17.33 10.92 15.42
CA SER A 285 -18.05 11.07 14.15
C SER A 285 -18.46 9.74 13.50
N GLY A 286 -17.94 8.60 13.97
CA GLY A 286 -18.10 7.29 13.35
C GLY A 286 -17.32 7.11 12.04
N VAL A 287 -16.54 8.12 11.61
CA VAL A 287 -15.76 8.04 10.35
C VAL A 287 -14.58 7.10 10.52
N THR A 288 -14.44 6.19 9.55
CA THR A 288 -13.28 5.31 9.43
C THR A 288 -12.38 5.80 8.30
N TYR A 289 -11.09 5.91 8.60
CA TYR A 289 -10.04 6.30 7.67
C TYR A 289 -9.19 5.07 7.31
N TYR A 290 -8.89 4.92 6.03
CA TYR A 290 -8.02 3.86 5.51
C TYR A 290 -6.78 4.45 4.85
N PRO A 291 -5.60 3.81 4.96
CA PRO A 291 -4.42 4.21 4.22
C PRO A 291 -4.68 4.29 2.72
N GLN A 292 -4.20 5.35 2.09
CA GLN A 292 -4.41 5.64 0.67
C GLN A 292 -3.07 5.73 -0.06
N MET A 293 -3.11 5.46 -1.36
CA MET A 293 -2.02 5.72 -2.30
C MET A 293 -2.51 6.68 -3.37
N SER A 294 -1.65 7.63 -3.76
CA SER A 294 -1.94 8.50 -4.91
C SER A 294 -1.60 7.75 -6.21
N PRO A 295 -2.53 7.61 -7.15
CA PRO A 295 -2.23 7.02 -8.45
C PRO A 295 -1.37 7.97 -9.29
N VAL A 296 -0.34 7.41 -9.94
CA VAL A 296 0.62 8.12 -10.79
C VAL A 296 0.89 7.28 -12.02
N VAL A 297 0.76 7.84 -13.20
CA VAL A 297 1.22 7.17 -14.41
C VAL A 297 2.71 7.39 -14.60
N ILE A 298 3.41 6.39 -15.11
CA ILE A 298 4.78 6.53 -15.60
C ILE A 298 4.84 5.93 -17.01
N THR A 299 5.21 6.76 -17.98
CA THR A 299 4.96 6.49 -19.38
C THR A 299 6.25 6.57 -20.20
N LEU A 300 6.64 5.45 -20.81
CA LEU A 300 7.67 5.45 -21.84
C LEU A 300 7.02 5.68 -23.21
N VAL A 301 7.26 6.86 -23.75
CA VAL A 301 6.76 7.26 -25.08
C VAL A 301 7.70 6.73 -26.17
N SER A 302 7.16 6.22 -27.27
CA SER A 302 7.94 5.72 -28.42
C SER A 302 7.29 6.11 -29.75
N ASP A 303 8.13 6.36 -30.77
CA ASP A 303 7.72 6.53 -32.18
C ASP A 303 7.93 5.25 -33.01
N ARG A 304 8.09 4.10 -32.37
CA ARG A 304 8.47 2.76 -32.85
C ARG A 304 9.98 2.54 -32.98
N SER A 305 10.76 3.54 -33.36
CA SER A 305 12.21 3.43 -33.57
C SER A 305 13.03 4.01 -32.44
N ARG A 306 12.48 5.00 -31.76
CA ARG A 306 13.11 5.73 -30.64
C ARG A 306 12.18 5.77 -29.44
N CYS A 307 12.73 5.93 -28.24
CA CYS A 307 11.94 6.26 -27.05
C CYS A 307 12.31 7.65 -26.53
N LEU A 308 11.32 8.33 -25.97
CA LEU A 308 11.48 9.64 -25.35
C LEU A 308 11.72 9.45 -23.87
N LEU A 309 12.78 10.10 -23.37
CA LEU A 309 13.06 10.22 -21.94
C LEU A 309 13.32 11.68 -21.61
N ALA A 310 13.02 12.03 -20.38
CA ALA A 310 13.14 13.39 -19.89
C ALA A 310 13.87 13.45 -18.54
N ARG A 311 14.30 14.64 -18.16
CA ARG A 311 14.85 14.91 -16.84
C ARG A 311 14.30 16.22 -16.27
N GLN A 312 14.10 16.21 -14.97
CA GLN A 312 13.70 17.39 -14.20
C GLN A 312 14.96 18.08 -13.62
N PRO A 313 14.91 19.39 -13.31
CA PRO A 313 16.04 20.11 -12.71
C PRO A 313 16.53 19.52 -11.38
N SER A 314 15.65 18.82 -10.67
CA SER A 314 15.97 18.18 -9.39
C SER A 314 16.72 16.86 -9.51
N PHE A 315 16.84 16.30 -10.73
CA PHE A 315 17.50 15.01 -10.94
C PHE A 315 19.02 15.15 -10.91
N PRO A 316 19.74 14.08 -10.52
CA PRO A 316 21.18 14.04 -10.69
C PRO A 316 21.56 14.29 -12.15
N GLN A 317 22.71 14.91 -12.37
CA GLN A 317 23.22 15.23 -13.70
C GLN A 317 23.30 13.97 -14.58
N GLY A 318 22.84 14.08 -15.83
CA GLY A 318 22.80 12.99 -16.81
C GLY A 318 21.73 11.90 -16.57
N MET A 319 20.94 12.00 -15.51
CA MET A 319 19.85 11.04 -15.27
C MET A 319 18.62 11.39 -16.11
N PHE A 320 18.17 10.44 -16.93
CA PHE A 320 16.92 10.52 -17.69
C PHE A 320 15.96 9.41 -17.27
N THR A 321 14.68 9.67 -17.32
CA THR A 321 13.61 8.72 -16.95
C THR A 321 12.41 8.86 -17.88
N ALA A 322 11.45 7.93 -17.79
CA ALA A 322 10.16 8.05 -18.43
C ALA A 322 9.35 9.21 -17.82
N LEU A 323 8.42 9.78 -18.58
CA LEU A 323 7.51 10.84 -18.13
C LEU A 323 6.62 10.34 -17.00
N SER A 324 6.22 11.20 -16.05
CA SER A 324 5.37 10.74 -14.95
C SER A 324 4.57 11.87 -14.31
N GLY A 325 3.28 11.63 -14.12
CA GLY A 325 2.39 12.59 -13.48
C GLY A 325 1.26 11.94 -12.69
N PHE A 326 0.60 12.74 -11.85
CA PHE A 326 -0.53 12.30 -11.04
C PHE A 326 -1.79 12.15 -11.87
N CYS A 327 -2.61 11.14 -11.53
CA CYS A 327 -3.96 11.08 -12.05
C CYS A 327 -4.81 12.16 -11.37
N ASP A 328 -5.50 12.95 -12.18
CA ASP A 328 -6.45 13.94 -11.70
C ASP A 328 -7.77 13.30 -11.28
N MET A 329 -8.54 14.05 -10.47
CA MET A 329 -9.83 13.56 -9.99
C MET A 329 -10.80 13.35 -11.16
N GLY A 330 -11.23 12.09 -11.33
CA GLY A 330 -12.16 11.72 -12.39
C GLY A 330 -11.51 11.14 -13.64
N GLU A 331 -10.21 11.19 -13.78
CA GLU A 331 -9.49 10.58 -14.90
C GLU A 331 -9.35 9.06 -14.73
N ASN A 332 -9.34 8.36 -15.85
CA ASN A 332 -8.82 7.01 -15.96
C ASN A 332 -7.32 7.04 -16.37
N VAL A 333 -6.66 5.89 -16.35
CA VAL A 333 -5.22 5.78 -16.63
C VAL A 333 -4.89 6.24 -18.06
N GLU A 334 -5.77 5.93 -19.03
CA GLU A 334 -5.61 6.28 -20.43
C GLU A 334 -5.70 7.80 -20.66
N GLU A 335 -6.60 8.46 -19.96
CA GLU A 335 -6.76 9.91 -19.98
C GLU A 335 -5.55 10.59 -19.37
N THR A 336 -5.13 10.13 -18.19
CA THR A 336 -3.94 10.67 -17.51
C THR A 336 -2.68 10.56 -18.37
N VAL A 337 -2.44 9.38 -18.99
CA VAL A 337 -1.26 9.19 -19.88
C VAL A 337 -1.30 10.17 -21.06
N ARG A 338 -2.46 10.39 -21.67
CA ARG A 338 -2.59 11.31 -22.81
C ARG A 338 -2.39 12.74 -22.38
N ARG A 339 -2.95 13.15 -21.26
CA ARG A 339 -2.80 14.49 -20.72
C ARG A 339 -1.35 14.80 -20.35
N GLU A 340 -0.71 13.95 -19.52
CA GLU A 340 0.67 14.16 -19.08
C GLU A 340 1.66 14.20 -20.25
N VAL A 341 1.52 13.33 -21.26
CA VAL A 341 2.36 13.38 -22.46
C VAL A 341 2.12 14.65 -23.28
N ALA A 342 0.87 15.10 -23.35
CA ALA A 342 0.55 16.34 -24.06
C ALA A 342 1.08 17.59 -23.30
N GLU A 343 0.95 17.63 -21.99
CA GLU A 343 1.39 18.75 -21.14
C GLU A 343 2.93 18.82 -21.08
N GLU A 344 3.60 17.71 -20.75
CA GLU A 344 5.06 17.70 -20.52
C GLU A 344 5.86 17.89 -21.83
N VAL A 345 5.40 17.32 -22.96
CA VAL A 345 6.21 17.25 -24.20
C VAL A 345 5.46 17.59 -25.49
N GLY A 346 4.19 17.96 -25.43
CA GLY A 346 3.40 18.39 -26.60
C GLY A 346 3.07 17.29 -27.61
N LEU A 347 3.10 16.03 -27.22
CA LEU A 347 2.87 14.89 -28.12
C LEU A 347 1.49 14.28 -27.93
N GLU A 348 0.90 13.78 -29.02
CA GLU A 348 -0.40 13.09 -29.03
C GLU A 348 -0.21 11.58 -29.04
N VAL A 349 -0.74 10.89 -28.00
CA VAL A 349 -0.66 9.44 -27.85
C VAL A 349 -1.72 8.75 -28.73
N GLU A 350 -1.29 7.95 -29.70
CA GLU A 350 -2.18 7.13 -30.54
C GLU A 350 -2.70 5.90 -29.80
N SER A 351 -1.82 5.16 -29.14
CA SER A 351 -2.14 3.96 -28.39
C SER A 351 -1.25 3.82 -27.18
N LEU A 352 -1.75 3.10 -26.17
CA LEU A 352 -0.99 2.79 -24.97
C LEU A 352 -1.21 1.36 -24.51
N ARG A 353 -0.24 0.81 -23.78
CA ARG A 353 -0.28 -0.53 -23.23
C ARG A 353 0.26 -0.52 -21.79
N TYR A 354 -0.52 -1.03 -20.86
CA TYR A 354 -0.07 -1.28 -19.49
C TYR A 354 1.09 -2.28 -19.47
N SER A 355 2.08 -2.02 -18.63
CA SER A 355 3.22 -2.91 -18.39
C SER A 355 3.16 -3.52 -17.00
N ALA A 356 3.28 -2.69 -15.97
CA ALA A 356 3.38 -3.12 -14.59
C ALA A 356 2.91 -2.01 -13.63
N SER A 357 2.91 -2.30 -12.33
CA SER A 357 2.74 -1.28 -11.30
C SER A 357 3.74 -1.49 -10.16
N GLN A 358 4.08 -0.40 -9.47
CA GLN A 358 5.00 -0.42 -8.33
C GLN A 358 4.52 0.55 -7.25
N HIS A 359 4.48 0.09 -6.01
CA HIS A 359 4.35 1.02 -4.88
C HIS A 359 5.64 1.84 -4.75
N TRP A 360 5.49 3.17 -4.78
CA TRP A 360 6.58 4.14 -4.61
C TRP A 360 6.29 5.01 -3.39
N PRO A 361 7.07 4.89 -2.29
CA PRO A 361 6.74 5.54 -1.01
C PRO A 361 6.94 7.05 -1.00
N PHE A 362 7.39 7.66 -2.10
CA PHE A 362 7.73 9.07 -2.20
C PHE A 362 6.80 9.83 -3.15
N PRO A 363 6.46 11.11 -2.82
CA PRO A 363 6.70 11.79 -1.54
C PRO A 363 5.82 11.23 -0.42
N SER A 364 4.62 10.70 -0.72
CA SER A 364 3.61 10.31 0.27
C SER A 364 2.81 9.07 -0.12
N SER A 365 3.50 7.99 -0.54
CA SER A 365 2.86 6.74 -0.98
C SER A 365 2.11 6.85 -2.31
N CYS A 366 2.79 6.55 -3.41
CA CYS A 366 2.24 6.54 -4.76
C CYS A 366 2.09 5.11 -5.29
N LEU A 367 1.08 4.88 -6.12
CA LEU A 367 0.98 3.72 -6.98
C LEU A 367 1.42 4.12 -8.39
N MET A 368 2.67 3.77 -8.75
CA MET A 368 3.17 3.98 -10.10
C MET A 368 2.54 2.97 -11.05
N ILE A 369 1.87 3.44 -12.09
CA ILE A 369 1.20 2.65 -13.12
C ILE A 369 1.99 2.83 -14.42
N ALA A 370 2.75 1.82 -14.79
CA ALA A 370 3.68 1.88 -15.92
C ALA A 370 2.99 1.54 -17.25
N CYS A 371 3.16 2.42 -18.22
CA CYS A 371 2.61 2.30 -19.57
C CYS A 371 3.66 2.53 -20.63
N HIS A 372 3.56 1.80 -21.74
CA HIS A 372 4.18 2.16 -23.01
C HIS A 372 3.17 2.94 -23.85
N ALA A 373 3.53 4.13 -24.33
CA ALA A 373 2.72 4.94 -25.21
C ALA A 373 3.36 5.04 -26.58
N LEU A 374 2.55 4.93 -27.63
CA LEU A 374 2.97 5.10 -29.02
C LEU A 374 2.43 6.42 -29.54
N VAL A 375 3.30 7.20 -30.18
CA VAL A 375 2.94 8.42 -30.93
C VAL A 375 3.13 8.21 -32.43
N GLY A 376 2.41 9.00 -33.22
CA GLY A 376 2.51 8.92 -34.69
C GLY A 376 3.86 9.32 -35.21
N ALA A 377 4.44 8.54 -36.12
CA ALA A 377 5.78 8.77 -36.67
C ALA A 377 5.96 10.14 -37.35
N GLN A 378 4.87 10.80 -37.72
CA GLN A 378 4.89 12.12 -38.38
C GLN A 378 4.73 13.29 -37.39
N ARG A 379 4.47 13.02 -36.09
CA ARG A 379 4.23 14.01 -35.04
C ARG A 379 5.16 13.76 -33.86
N THR A 380 6.45 13.92 -34.11
CA THR A 380 7.51 13.62 -33.12
C THR A 380 8.28 14.85 -32.68
N GLU A 381 7.81 16.04 -33.06
CA GLU A 381 8.40 17.30 -32.61
C GLU A 381 8.04 17.54 -31.15
N ILE A 382 9.06 17.70 -30.30
CA ILE A 382 8.89 17.91 -28.87
C ILE A 382 8.66 19.40 -28.59
N SER A 383 7.54 19.70 -27.93
CA SER A 383 7.26 21.02 -27.34
C SER A 383 7.25 20.86 -25.83
N MET A 384 8.44 21.00 -25.21
CA MET A 384 8.66 20.72 -23.81
C MET A 384 8.13 21.82 -22.88
N ASP A 385 7.45 21.45 -21.80
CA ASP A 385 7.19 22.39 -20.69
C ASP A 385 8.46 22.62 -19.88
N THR A 386 9.04 23.81 -20.05
CA THR A 386 10.28 24.23 -19.37
C THR A 386 10.09 24.57 -17.88
N LEU A 387 8.85 24.63 -17.39
CA LEU A 387 8.57 24.81 -15.96
C LEU A 387 8.78 23.51 -15.18
N GLU A 388 8.56 22.37 -15.81
CA GLU A 388 8.66 21.05 -15.17
C GLU A 388 9.91 20.29 -15.58
N LEU A 389 10.28 20.36 -16.86
CA LEU A 389 11.39 19.60 -17.42
C LEU A 389 12.60 20.50 -17.73
N GLU A 390 13.78 19.99 -17.46
CA GLU A 390 15.04 20.62 -17.87
C GLU A 390 15.42 20.19 -19.28
N GLU A 391 15.16 18.92 -19.62
CA GLU A 391 15.46 18.34 -20.94
C GLU A 391 14.51 17.19 -21.23
N ALA A 392 14.05 17.10 -22.48
CA ALA A 392 13.33 15.95 -23.03
C ALA A 392 13.81 15.69 -24.44
N ARG A 393 14.19 14.45 -24.76
CA ARG A 393 14.67 14.10 -26.10
C ARG A 393 14.45 12.64 -26.48
N TRP A 394 14.56 12.37 -27.76
CA TRP A 394 14.50 11.05 -28.32
C TRP A 394 15.84 10.32 -28.17
N PHE A 395 15.78 9.05 -27.78
CA PHE A 395 16.93 8.14 -27.64
C PHE A 395 16.80 6.98 -28.60
N GLY A 396 17.89 6.67 -29.31
CA GLY A 396 18.00 5.46 -30.13
C GLY A 396 18.33 4.23 -29.31
N LEU A 397 18.16 3.04 -29.93
CA LEU A 397 18.37 1.76 -29.27
C LEU A 397 19.79 1.61 -28.69
N GLU A 398 20.80 1.95 -29.48
CA GLU A 398 22.21 1.81 -29.08
C GLU A 398 22.54 2.70 -27.88
N GLU A 399 22.05 3.94 -27.88
CA GLU A 399 22.26 4.88 -26.78
C GLU A 399 21.62 4.39 -25.47
N ILE A 400 20.40 3.83 -25.56
CA ILE A 400 19.72 3.23 -24.39
C ILE A 400 20.50 2.02 -23.88
N VAL A 401 20.93 1.12 -24.76
CA VAL A 401 21.69 -0.08 -24.37
C VAL A 401 22.99 0.31 -23.65
N GLU A 402 23.70 1.33 -24.15
CA GLU A 402 24.91 1.84 -23.50
C GLU A 402 24.60 2.55 -22.16
N GLY A 403 23.55 3.35 -22.11
CA GLY A 403 23.14 4.04 -20.88
C GLY A 403 22.71 3.08 -19.76
N LEU A 404 22.09 1.94 -20.10
CA LEU A 404 21.72 0.90 -19.13
C LEU A 404 22.93 0.18 -18.48
N LYS A 405 24.10 0.22 -19.12
CA LYS A 405 25.35 -0.36 -18.57
C LYS A 405 26.06 0.59 -17.60
N ARG A 406 25.71 1.88 -17.61
CA ARG A 406 26.38 2.91 -16.82
C ARG A 406 25.88 2.91 -15.38
N GLU A 407 26.80 3.15 -14.46
CA GLU A 407 26.46 3.39 -13.07
C GLU A 407 26.21 4.88 -12.81
N PRO A 408 25.37 5.22 -11.83
CA PRO A 408 25.15 6.62 -11.44
C PRO A 408 26.46 7.33 -11.15
N ARG A 409 26.69 8.51 -11.75
CA ARG A 409 27.84 9.42 -11.54
C ARG A 409 29.20 9.02 -12.15
N SER A 410 29.32 7.95 -12.93
CA SER A 410 30.62 7.43 -13.35
C SER A 410 31.16 8.00 -14.66
N SER A 411 30.41 8.84 -15.38
CA SER A 411 30.83 9.25 -16.74
C SER A 411 30.64 10.73 -17.00
N LYS A 412 31.66 11.52 -16.62
CA LYS A 412 31.91 12.83 -17.25
C LYS A 412 32.62 12.57 -18.58
N GLN A 413 32.21 13.26 -19.65
CA GLN A 413 33.00 13.35 -20.89
C GLN A 413 34.13 14.35 -20.72
N ASP A 414 35.11 14.31 -21.61
CA ASP A 414 36.25 15.24 -21.61
C ASP A 414 35.85 16.71 -21.78
N ASP A 415 34.67 16.98 -22.34
CA ASP A 415 34.06 18.31 -22.47
C ASP A 415 33.28 18.77 -21.22
N GLY A 416 33.28 17.96 -20.16
CA GLY A 416 32.56 18.25 -18.90
C GLY A 416 31.08 17.90 -18.93
N SER A 417 30.50 17.41 -20.04
CA SER A 417 29.13 16.96 -20.16
C SER A 417 28.95 15.60 -19.45
N PHE A 418 27.70 15.29 -19.06
CA PHE A 418 27.36 14.01 -18.47
C PHE A 418 26.74 13.10 -19.52
N LEU A 419 27.27 11.88 -19.64
CA LEU A 419 26.63 10.85 -20.43
C LEU A 419 25.29 10.45 -19.81
N PRO A 420 24.25 10.19 -20.61
CA PRO A 420 22.95 9.77 -20.10
C PRO A 420 23.05 8.43 -19.38
N TRP A 421 22.38 8.35 -18.24
CA TRP A 421 22.18 7.13 -17.45
C TRP A 421 20.73 7.08 -16.94
N PHE A 422 20.27 5.92 -16.52
CA PHE A 422 18.86 5.66 -16.27
C PHE A 422 18.62 5.20 -14.82
N PRO A 423 17.36 5.24 -14.34
CA PRO A 423 17.03 4.80 -13.01
C PRO A 423 17.55 3.38 -12.70
N PRO A 424 17.87 3.07 -11.43
CA PRO A 424 18.41 1.78 -11.04
C PRO A 424 17.39 0.64 -11.26
N LYS A 425 17.88 -0.59 -11.30
CA LYS A 425 17.11 -1.80 -11.63
C LYS A 425 15.85 -2.02 -10.77
N GLN A 426 15.81 -1.44 -9.57
CA GLN A 426 14.70 -1.53 -8.65
C GLN A 426 13.54 -0.59 -9.01
N ALA A 427 13.77 0.41 -9.85
CA ALA A 427 12.75 1.37 -10.26
C ALA A 427 11.96 0.87 -11.47
N ILE A 428 10.64 1.05 -11.46
CA ILE A 428 9.75 0.64 -12.55
C ILE A 428 10.10 1.33 -13.89
N ALA A 429 10.66 2.55 -13.84
CA ALA A 429 11.17 3.24 -15.03
C ALA A 429 12.27 2.44 -15.75
N HIS A 430 13.18 1.82 -14.99
CA HIS A 430 14.19 0.94 -15.55
C HIS A 430 13.59 -0.29 -16.25
N GLN A 431 12.52 -0.85 -15.66
CA GLN A 431 11.78 -1.97 -16.27
C GLN A 431 11.19 -1.54 -17.61
N LEU A 432 10.50 -0.39 -17.69
CA LEU A 432 9.95 0.14 -18.93
C LEU A 432 11.02 0.30 -20.03
N ILE A 433 12.15 0.89 -19.67
CA ILE A 433 13.27 1.08 -20.61
C ILE A 433 13.81 -0.26 -21.11
N ARG A 434 13.99 -1.25 -20.23
CA ARG A 434 14.43 -2.59 -20.61
C ARG A 434 13.43 -3.33 -21.50
N GLU A 435 12.14 -3.23 -21.20
CA GLU A 435 11.07 -3.84 -22.01
C GLU A 435 11.06 -3.26 -23.43
N TRP A 436 11.26 -1.93 -23.54
CA TRP A 436 11.38 -1.29 -24.86
C TRP A 436 12.59 -1.82 -25.64
N VAL A 437 13.77 -1.94 -25.02
CA VAL A 437 14.96 -2.54 -25.67
C VAL A 437 14.68 -3.97 -26.16
N GLN A 438 14.02 -4.78 -25.34
CA GLN A 438 13.66 -6.16 -25.72
C GLN A 438 12.71 -6.20 -26.91
N GLN A 439 11.73 -5.28 -26.97
CA GLN A 439 10.79 -5.17 -28.09
C GLN A 439 11.51 -4.77 -29.39
N GLN A 440 12.43 -3.79 -29.31
CA GLN A 440 13.23 -3.38 -30.48
C GLN A 440 14.12 -4.53 -30.98
N SER A 441 14.78 -5.24 -30.08
CA SER A 441 15.65 -6.37 -30.48
C SER A 441 14.87 -7.54 -31.10
N ALA A 442 13.61 -7.75 -30.70
CA ALA A 442 12.76 -8.79 -31.27
C ALA A 442 12.19 -8.41 -32.66
N GLN A 443 12.14 -7.13 -33.01
CA GLN A 443 11.70 -6.66 -34.33
C GLN A 443 12.83 -6.68 -35.38
N THR A 444 14.08 -6.69 -34.93
CA THR A 444 15.27 -6.73 -35.80
C THR A 444 15.82 -8.14 -36.00
N ALA A 445 15.33 -9.14 -35.28
CA ALA A 445 15.66 -10.57 -35.45
C ALA A 445 14.62 -11.30 -36.29
#